data_c0f0bf75912898a2106f782cf4d2b11c
#
_entry.id   c0f0bf75912898a2106f782cf4d2b11c
#
_cell.length_a   1.000
_cell.length_b   1.000
_cell.length_c   1.000
_cell.angle_alpha   90.00
_cell.angle_beta   90.00
_cell.angle_gamma   90.00
#
_symmetry.space_group_name_H-M   'P 1'
#
loop_
_entity.id
_entity.type
_entity.pdbx_description
1 polymer ?
#
loop_
_entity_poly.entity_id
_entity_poly.type
_entity_poly.pdbx_seq_one_letter_code
_entity_poly.pdbx_strand_id
1 'polypeptide(L)'
;NPYDLDSDSDGITDTREAGFTDADWNGRIDGTYNADGWSNVVAAMASLNLPDTDGTAGVNVYDIDSDDDGIPDNIEGQTTPGYLLPSGIDTDGDGIDNVYDDFNGFGGDGIHVYDEDGDGVPDYLDSDTDNDGTPDIVEGNDFNHNNLQDDNITLTGVDTDGDGLDDRFDNDHSSAKGTSSYMGNGGSITGDASPGSITVVQHTPVPGDGGCPTERDWRCLSYVLNCQVISFNANLHNEQVLLDWSTLCAQEADHFIVLRSTDKISFTEIARVPGKKGVNEVNTYQAIDNLNTVSGAVAYYQLKSVLESGREQLSNIISVRRANENSPTVQIFPNPVNDQLQVAVRSAGIQKVQVRIVAANGLTLRSYTERLMPGYNVLTYHETRSLPNGIYYLQLILGEQLVTRKFSILK
;
A
#
# COMPACT_ATOMS: atom_id res chain seq x y z
N ASN A 1 11.58 31.32 26.99
CA ASN A 1 12.58 31.23 28.05
C ASN A 1 13.91 30.74 27.45
N PRO A 2 15.07 31.44 27.63
CA PRO A 2 16.33 30.99 27.03
C PRO A 2 16.94 29.73 27.69
N TYR A 3 16.27 29.19 28.68
CA TYR A 3 16.61 27.96 29.38
C TYR A 3 15.49 26.92 29.28
N ASP A 4 14.67 27.02 28.28
CA ASP A 4 13.54 26.17 27.98
C ASP A 4 13.71 25.65 26.57
N LEU A 5 13.79 24.38 26.39
CA LEU A 5 14.03 23.71 25.12
C LEU A 5 12.77 23.08 24.55
N ASP A 6 11.66 23.14 25.31
CA ASP A 6 10.37 22.58 24.99
C ASP A 6 9.30 23.54 25.56
N SER A 7 8.99 24.58 24.76
CA SER A 7 8.28 25.79 25.24
C SER A 7 6.80 25.58 25.56
N ASP A 8 6.16 24.57 25.00
CA ASP A 8 4.76 24.17 25.27
C ASP A 8 4.67 22.89 26.10
N SER A 9 5.82 22.25 26.35
CA SER A 9 5.95 21.06 27.19
C SER A 9 5.24 19.82 26.63
N ASP A 10 5.18 19.69 25.32
CA ASP A 10 4.63 18.53 24.64
C ASP A 10 5.65 17.39 24.48
N GLY A 11 6.93 17.69 24.69
CA GLY A 11 8.06 16.75 24.61
C GLY A 11 8.82 16.81 23.30
N ILE A 12 8.35 17.56 22.31
CA ILE A 12 9.10 17.85 21.08
C ILE A 12 9.91 19.11 21.32
N THR A 13 11.16 19.14 20.94
CA THR A 13 12.01 20.28 21.24
C THR A 13 11.76 21.46 20.31
N ASP A 14 11.78 22.71 20.83
CA ASP A 14 11.68 23.96 20.08
C ASP A 14 12.56 23.97 18.81
N THR A 15 13.72 23.33 18.89
CA THR A 15 14.66 23.24 17.78
C THR A 15 14.07 22.49 16.57
N ARG A 16 13.31 21.43 16.84
CA ARG A 16 12.67 20.61 15.81
C ARG A 16 11.44 21.29 15.23
N GLU A 17 10.59 21.79 16.12
CA GLU A 17 9.38 22.50 15.73
C GLU A 17 9.70 23.79 14.95
N ALA A 18 10.78 24.45 15.28
CA ALA A 18 11.30 25.56 14.50
C ALA A 18 11.91 25.15 13.14
N GLY A 19 11.93 23.86 12.81
CA GLY A 19 12.43 23.33 11.55
C GLY A 19 13.95 23.33 11.43
N PHE A 20 14.69 23.41 12.53
CA PHE A 20 16.14 23.33 12.53
C PHE A 20 16.66 21.90 12.68
N THR A 21 17.88 21.68 12.20
CA THR A 21 18.54 20.38 12.36
C THR A 21 19.10 20.23 13.76
N ASP A 22 18.81 19.11 14.37
CA ASP A 22 19.37 18.59 15.61
C ASP A 22 19.65 17.10 15.42
N ALA A 23 20.79 16.79 14.81
CA ALA A 23 21.15 15.43 14.43
C ALA A 23 21.76 14.62 15.56
N ASP A 24 22.28 15.29 16.59
CA ASP A 24 22.83 14.65 17.77
C ASP A 24 21.85 14.60 18.96
N TRP A 25 20.62 15.06 18.74
CA TRP A 25 19.50 14.96 19.67
C TRP A 25 19.81 15.59 21.04
N ASN A 26 20.29 16.82 21.03
CA ASN A 26 20.63 17.54 22.24
C ASN A 26 19.72 18.75 22.52
N GLY A 27 18.61 18.87 21.78
CA GLY A 27 17.64 19.95 21.86
C GLY A 27 18.14 21.28 21.32
N ARG A 28 19.26 21.29 20.59
CA ARG A 28 19.90 22.50 20.12
C ARG A 28 20.16 22.46 18.61
N ILE A 29 20.17 23.65 18.02
CA ILE A 29 20.46 23.79 16.58
C ILE A 29 21.90 23.34 16.30
N ASP A 30 22.05 22.38 15.39
CA ASP A 30 23.34 21.91 14.90
C ASP A 30 24.20 23.05 14.34
N GLY A 31 25.52 22.95 14.55
CA GLY A 31 26.47 23.86 13.94
C GLY A 31 27.36 24.58 14.94
N THR A 32 27.76 25.80 14.60
CA THR A 32 28.65 26.61 15.41
C THR A 32 27.93 27.81 16.01
N TYR A 33 28.39 28.24 17.18
CA TYR A 33 27.84 29.38 17.90
C TYR A 33 28.82 30.51 17.91
N ASN A 34 28.34 31.75 17.89
CA ASN A 34 29.15 32.96 17.99
C ASN A 34 29.57 33.20 19.47
N ALA A 35 30.39 34.27 19.69
CA ALA A 35 30.90 34.59 21.01
C ALA A 35 29.82 35.00 22.03
N ASP A 36 28.63 35.34 21.57
CA ASP A 36 27.48 35.73 22.39
C ASP A 36 26.53 34.56 22.64
N GLY A 37 26.88 33.34 22.17
CA GLY A 37 26.11 32.14 22.35
C GLY A 37 24.98 31.89 21.32
N TRP A 38 24.85 32.78 20.31
CA TRP A 38 23.86 32.59 19.26
C TRP A 38 24.32 31.58 18.20
N SER A 39 23.42 30.72 17.78
CA SER A 39 23.67 29.85 16.63
C SER A 39 24.00 30.69 15.39
N ASN A 40 25.08 30.34 14.70
CA ASN A 40 25.45 31.00 13.46
C ASN A 40 24.43 30.74 12.34
N VAL A 41 23.64 29.68 12.42
CA VAL A 41 22.53 29.41 11.50
C VAL A 41 21.46 30.50 11.66
N VAL A 42 21.00 30.73 12.87
CA VAL A 42 19.99 31.77 13.17
C VAL A 42 20.54 33.16 12.91
N ALA A 43 21.79 33.44 13.33
CA ALA A 43 22.43 34.74 13.13
C ALA A 43 22.61 35.13 11.65
N ALA A 44 22.64 34.17 10.74
CA ALA A 44 22.73 34.38 9.30
C ALA A 44 21.36 34.65 8.64
N MET A 45 20.26 34.45 9.34
CA MET A 45 18.91 34.66 8.81
C MET A 45 18.56 36.16 8.80
N ALA A 46 17.88 36.61 7.76
CA ALA A 46 17.40 37.99 7.67
C ALA A 46 16.20 38.24 8.63
N SER A 47 15.43 37.23 8.90
CA SER A 47 14.33 37.16 9.87
C SER A 47 14.16 35.73 10.33
N LEU A 48 13.90 35.53 11.60
CA LEU A 48 13.44 34.24 12.12
C LEU A 48 11.92 34.18 11.91
N ASN A 49 11.47 33.32 11.00
CA ASN A 49 10.06 32.98 10.83
C ASN A 49 9.93 31.55 11.33
N LEU A 50 9.23 31.36 12.43
CA LEU A 50 8.93 30.05 12.95
C LEU A 50 7.79 29.43 12.14
N PRO A 51 7.79 28.11 11.94
CA PRO A 51 6.68 27.40 11.32
C PRO A 51 5.38 27.59 12.11
N ASP A 52 4.30 27.57 11.37
CA ASP A 52 2.91 27.62 11.82
C ASP A 52 2.19 26.76 10.77
N THR A 53 1.97 25.49 11.10
CA THR A 53 1.60 24.45 10.13
C THR A 53 0.14 24.59 9.72
N ASP A 54 -0.73 24.81 10.67
CA ASP A 54 -2.18 24.94 10.47
C ASP A 54 -2.61 26.39 10.08
N GLY A 55 -1.77 27.40 10.39
CA GLY A 55 -2.01 28.81 10.08
C GLY A 55 -3.01 29.47 11.03
N THR A 56 -3.21 28.94 12.23
CA THR A 56 -4.17 29.47 13.20
C THR A 56 -3.54 30.30 14.34
N ALA A 57 -3.61 29.89 15.59
CA ALA A 57 -3.35 30.77 16.72
C ALA A 57 -1.91 30.75 17.23
N GLY A 58 -1.10 29.79 16.81
CA GLY A 58 0.24 29.58 17.32
C GLY A 58 1.31 29.46 16.24
N VAL A 59 2.55 29.41 16.66
CA VAL A 59 3.64 28.82 15.87
C VAL A 59 3.94 27.48 16.55
N ASN A 60 4.35 26.47 15.81
CA ASN A 60 4.49 25.11 16.31
C ASN A 60 5.20 24.99 17.70
N VAL A 61 6.21 25.81 17.97
CA VAL A 61 6.90 25.84 19.29
C VAL A 61 6.05 26.31 20.49
N TYR A 62 4.79 26.63 20.29
CA TYR A 62 3.83 27.05 21.32
C TYR A 62 2.46 26.42 21.07
N ASP A 63 2.39 25.39 20.27
CA ASP A 63 1.18 24.79 19.78
C ASP A 63 1.27 23.27 20.00
N ILE A 64 0.43 22.75 20.87
CA ILE A 64 0.45 21.32 21.22
C ILE A 64 -0.35 20.45 20.26
N ASP A 65 -0.93 21.04 19.19
CA ASP A 65 -1.69 20.38 18.12
C ASP A 65 -1.36 21.10 16.81
N SER A 66 -0.10 20.96 16.36
CA SER A 66 0.52 21.78 15.31
C SER A 66 -0.17 21.74 13.95
N ASP A 67 -0.95 20.70 13.64
CA ASP A 67 -1.70 20.57 12.39
C ASP A 67 -3.23 20.71 12.56
N ASP A 68 -3.69 20.96 13.80
CA ASP A 68 -5.09 21.29 14.17
C ASP A 68 -6.06 20.15 13.82
N ASP A 69 -5.64 18.90 14.02
CA ASP A 69 -6.47 17.71 13.76
C ASP A 69 -7.14 17.16 15.04
N GLY A 70 -6.80 17.75 16.20
CA GLY A 70 -7.34 17.39 17.51
C GLY A 70 -6.65 16.23 18.17
N ILE A 71 -5.48 15.82 17.66
CA ILE A 71 -4.60 14.84 18.28
C ILE A 71 -3.31 15.58 18.69
N PRO A 72 -2.99 15.66 19.99
CA PRO A 72 -1.82 16.41 20.42
C PRO A 72 -0.49 15.86 19.90
N ASP A 73 0.44 16.75 19.55
CA ASP A 73 1.78 16.49 19.04
C ASP A 73 2.56 15.47 19.88
N ASN A 74 2.40 15.52 21.21
CA ASN A 74 2.97 14.53 22.13
C ASN A 74 2.54 13.10 21.80
N ILE A 75 1.31 12.93 21.35
CA ILE A 75 0.76 11.61 21.05
C ILE A 75 1.23 11.17 19.67
N GLU A 76 1.27 12.07 18.72
CA GLU A 76 1.65 11.78 17.34
C GLU A 76 3.16 11.68 17.15
N GLY A 77 3.92 12.46 17.88
CA GLY A 77 5.38 12.35 17.85
C GLY A 77 5.91 10.99 18.28
N GLN A 78 5.12 10.16 18.96
CA GLN A 78 5.56 8.87 19.50
C GLN A 78 4.90 7.69 18.81
N THR A 79 5.64 6.58 18.61
CA THR A 79 5.03 5.32 18.13
C THR A 79 4.00 4.80 19.13
N THR A 80 2.94 4.15 18.66
CA THR A 80 1.91 3.57 19.55
C THR A 80 2.48 2.63 20.62
N PRO A 81 3.34 1.65 20.31
CA PRO A 81 3.91 0.78 21.33
C PRO A 81 4.98 1.47 22.18
N GLY A 82 5.51 2.60 21.74
CA GLY A 82 6.55 3.37 22.42
C GLY A 82 6.01 4.56 23.21
N TYR A 83 4.71 4.78 23.20
CA TYR A 83 4.11 5.93 23.86
C TYR A 83 4.39 5.96 25.37
N LEU A 84 4.93 7.08 25.81
CA LEU A 84 5.22 7.38 27.19
C LEU A 84 4.46 8.65 27.59
N LEU A 85 3.67 8.55 28.66
CA LEU A 85 2.98 9.69 29.23
C LEU A 85 3.99 10.62 29.92
N PRO A 86 3.92 11.94 29.72
CA PRO A 86 4.79 12.87 30.44
C PRO A 86 4.63 12.73 31.96
N SER A 87 5.73 12.87 32.67
CA SER A 87 5.75 12.73 34.14
C SER A 87 5.35 14.02 34.84
N GLY A 88 5.38 15.14 34.16
CA GLY A 88 5.25 16.48 34.72
C GLY A 88 6.44 16.88 35.63
N ILE A 89 7.59 16.24 35.45
CA ILE A 89 8.81 16.49 36.21
C ILE A 89 9.94 16.82 35.28
N ASP A 90 10.52 17.97 35.46
CA ASP A 90 11.78 18.42 34.88
C ASP A 90 12.77 18.64 36.00
N THR A 91 13.80 17.81 36.13
CA THR A 91 14.71 17.82 37.31
C THR A 91 15.83 18.82 37.16
N ASP A 92 16.31 19.07 35.97
CA ASP A 92 17.45 19.95 35.71
C ASP A 92 17.03 21.35 35.19
N GLY A 93 15.76 21.51 34.87
CA GLY A 93 15.15 22.82 34.59
C GLY A 93 15.43 23.34 33.20
N ASP A 94 15.55 22.45 32.21
CA ASP A 94 15.81 22.81 30.82
C ASP A 94 14.55 22.80 29.93
N GLY A 95 13.40 22.45 30.48
CA GLY A 95 12.09 22.44 29.84
C GLY A 95 11.63 21.07 29.43
N ILE A 96 12.53 20.13 29.17
CA ILE A 96 12.18 18.79 28.71
C ILE A 96 11.75 17.91 29.89
N ASP A 97 10.59 17.23 29.76
CA ASP A 97 10.14 16.29 30.82
C ASP A 97 11.12 15.10 30.96
N ASN A 98 11.42 14.72 32.20
CA ASN A 98 12.34 13.61 32.51
C ASN A 98 12.06 12.29 31.79
N VAL A 99 10.86 12.08 31.28
CA VAL A 99 10.49 10.86 30.52
C VAL A 99 11.10 10.88 29.12
N TYR A 100 11.28 12.06 28.55
CA TYR A 100 11.82 12.27 27.21
C TYR A 100 13.26 12.77 27.23
N ASP A 101 13.83 13.03 28.41
CA ASP A 101 15.17 13.52 28.61
C ASP A 101 16.09 12.41 29.12
N ASP A 102 17.04 12.00 28.29
CA ASP A 102 18.05 11.00 28.67
C ASP A 102 19.32 11.62 29.27
N PHE A 103 19.40 12.95 29.32
CA PHE A 103 20.57 13.69 29.77
C PHE A 103 20.26 14.48 31.03
N ASN A 104 21.05 14.30 32.08
CA ASN A 104 20.92 15.05 33.35
C ASN A 104 21.80 16.31 33.30
N GLY A 105 21.29 17.39 32.74
CA GLY A 105 21.96 18.69 32.60
C GLY A 105 21.43 19.38 31.34
N PHE A 106 21.53 20.66 31.19
CA PHE A 106 20.90 21.44 30.15
C PHE A 106 21.11 20.86 28.72
N GLY A 107 20.05 20.39 28.10
CA GLY A 107 19.98 19.72 26.78
C GLY A 107 19.62 18.25 26.91
N GLY A 108 18.73 17.78 26.08
CA GLY A 108 18.22 16.39 26.03
C GLY A 108 17.55 16.10 24.70
N ASP A 109 17.13 14.83 24.52
CA ASP A 109 16.65 14.31 23.25
C ASP A 109 15.29 14.88 22.86
N GLY A 110 14.40 15.05 23.81
CA GLY A 110 12.97 15.17 23.54
C GLY A 110 12.40 13.90 22.89
N ILE A 111 11.21 13.99 22.37
CA ILE A 111 10.57 12.93 21.60
C ILE A 111 11.29 12.79 20.26
N HIS A 112 11.64 11.55 19.92
CA HIS A 112 12.12 11.17 18.59
C HIS A 112 10.90 11.04 17.67
N VAL A 113 10.56 12.14 17.03
CA VAL A 113 9.35 12.24 16.22
C VAL A 113 9.25 11.14 15.16
N TYR A 114 8.06 10.58 15.06
CA TYR A 114 7.74 9.47 14.17
C TYR A 114 7.17 9.99 12.84
N ASP A 115 7.29 9.20 11.79
CA ASP A 115 6.82 9.45 10.44
C ASP A 115 6.36 8.09 9.90
N GLU A 116 5.04 7.82 9.99
CA GLU A 116 4.45 6.50 9.74
C GLU A 116 4.57 6.08 8.28
N ASP A 117 4.25 6.97 7.34
CA ASP A 117 4.25 6.66 5.91
C ASP A 117 5.62 6.87 5.25
N GLY A 118 6.56 7.55 5.92
CA GLY A 118 7.93 7.77 5.46
C GLY A 118 8.05 8.80 4.34
N ASP A 119 7.14 9.74 4.24
CA ASP A 119 7.14 10.77 3.20
C ASP A 119 8.05 11.96 3.55
N GLY A 120 8.48 12.05 4.81
CA GLY A 120 9.39 13.05 5.33
C GLY A 120 8.70 14.20 6.07
N VAL A 121 7.39 14.14 6.26
CA VAL A 121 6.62 14.97 7.18
C VAL A 121 6.40 14.11 8.44
N PRO A 122 6.81 14.54 9.63
CA PRO A 122 6.49 13.81 10.87
C PRO A 122 4.99 13.84 11.15
N ASP A 123 4.48 12.79 11.80
CA ASP A 123 3.06 12.61 12.07
C ASP A 123 2.40 13.84 12.71
N TYR A 124 3.04 14.50 13.65
CA TYR A 124 2.53 15.69 14.35
C TYR A 124 2.38 16.96 13.46
N LEU A 125 2.76 16.87 12.20
CA LEU A 125 2.61 17.92 11.19
C LEU A 125 1.83 17.43 9.96
N ASP A 126 1.31 16.19 10.00
CA ASP A 126 0.69 15.52 8.88
C ASP A 126 -0.74 15.12 9.20
N SER A 127 -1.70 15.86 8.73
CA SER A 127 -3.13 15.63 8.96
C SER A 127 -3.74 14.42 8.25
N ASP A 128 -2.90 13.56 7.63
CA ASP A 128 -3.26 12.26 7.01
C ASP A 128 -2.05 11.32 7.16
N THR A 129 -1.67 11.05 8.43
CA THR A 129 -0.44 10.39 8.88
C THR A 129 -0.10 9.11 8.12
N ASP A 130 -1.08 8.31 7.74
CA ASP A 130 -0.86 7.07 7.00
C ASP A 130 -1.06 7.22 5.48
N ASN A 131 -1.36 8.44 5.01
CA ASN A 131 -1.56 8.80 3.61
C ASN A 131 -2.63 7.93 2.93
N ASP A 132 -3.66 7.55 3.69
CA ASP A 132 -4.75 6.72 3.21
C ASP A 132 -5.86 7.54 2.54
N GLY A 133 -5.84 8.86 2.73
CA GLY A 133 -6.78 9.84 2.17
C GLY A 133 -7.98 10.08 3.06
N THR A 134 -7.97 9.56 4.29
CA THR A 134 -8.89 9.92 5.35
C THR A 134 -8.10 10.78 6.34
N PRO A 135 -8.51 12.01 6.65
CA PRO A 135 -7.77 12.85 7.59
C PRO A 135 -7.82 12.31 9.02
N ASP A 136 -6.76 12.50 9.78
CA ASP A 136 -6.59 12.02 11.15
C ASP A 136 -7.66 12.54 12.10
N ILE A 137 -8.13 13.77 11.89
CA ILE A 137 -9.28 14.34 12.62
C ILE A 137 -10.55 13.47 12.51
N VAL A 138 -10.70 12.71 11.42
CA VAL A 138 -11.83 11.79 11.22
C VAL A 138 -11.56 10.43 11.82
N GLU A 139 -10.33 9.95 11.71
CA GLU A 139 -9.93 8.60 12.15
C GLU A 139 -9.62 8.54 13.63
N GLY A 140 -8.97 9.57 14.16
CA GLY A 140 -8.55 9.66 15.55
C GLY A 140 -9.66 10.00 16.54
N ASN A 141 -10.84 10.40 16.07
CA ASN A 141 -11.91 10.94 16.91
C ASN A 141 -13.27 10.25 16.66
N ASP A 142 -13.81 9.58 17.67
CA ASP A 142 -15.13 8.94 17.65
C ASP A 142 -16.08 9.65 18.62
N PHE A 143 -16.77 10.70 18.14
CA PHE A 143 -17.68 11.50 18.95
C PHE A 143 -19.05 10.85 19.16
N ASN A 144 -19.43 9.94 18.30
CA ASN A 144 -20.71 9.27 18.40
C ASN A 144 -20.63 7.89 19.07
N HIS A 145 -19.40 7.46 19.45
CA HIS A 145 -19.12 6.22 20.17
C HIS A 145 -19.57 4.95 19.44
N ASN A 146 -19.50 4.97 18.12
CA ASN A 146 -19.88 3.83 17.29
C ASN A 146 -18.68 2.93 16.90
N ASN A 147 -17.45 3.34 17.23
CA ASN A 147 -16.18 2.72 16.84
C ASN A 147 -16.02 2.64 15.31
N LEU A 148 -16.47 3.66 14.60
CA LEU A 148 -16.27 3.82 13.17
C LEU A 148 -15.55 5.14 12.91
N GLN A 149 -14.71 5.16 11.88
CA GLN A 149 -14.01 6.35 11.40
C GLN A 149 -14.94 7.15 10.47
N ASP A 150 -16.05 7.68 11.01
CA ASP A 150 -17.07 8.36 10.21
C ASP A 150 -17.54 9.70 10.78
N ASP A 151 -16.90 10.17 11.84
CA ASP A 151 -17.25 11.44 12.45
C ASP A 151 -16.60 12.61 11.71
N ASN A 152 -17.40 13.34 10.97
CA ASN A 152 -16.98 14.59 10.34
C ASN A 152 -17.01 15.73 11.36
N ILE A 153 -15.87 15.97 12.00
CA ILE A 153 -15.73 16.95 13.05
C ILE A 153 -15.40 18.31 12.44
N THR A 154 -16.08 19.34 12.91
CA THR A 154 -15.75 20.72 12.56
C THR A 154 -15.14 21.37 13.79
N LEU A 155 -13.93 21.88 13.66
CA LEU A 155 -13.26 22.69 14.68
C LEU A 155 -14.12 23.90 15.05
N THR A 156 -14.05 24.32 16.30
CA THR A 156 -14.71 25.53 16.76
C THR A 156 -13.99 26.78 16.28
N GLY A 157 -12.71 26.68 16.00
CA GLY A 157 -11.80 27.77 15.72
C GLY A 157 -11.60 28.68 16.95
N VAL A 158 -11.78 28.12 18.14
CA VAL A 158 -11.58 28.80 19.42
C VAL A 158 -10.63 27.96 20.27
N ASP A 159 -9.56 28.57 20.68
CA ASP A 159 -8.63 28.13 21.68
C ASP A 159 -8.63 29.14 22.83
N THR A 160 -9.22 28.79 23.95
CA THR A 160 -9.52 29.77 25.03
C THR A 160 -8.29 30.11 25.87
N ASP A 161 -7.39 29.17 26.09
CA ASP A 161 -6.17 29.37 26.90
C ASP A 161 -4.92 29.60 26.05
N GLY A 162 -5.01 29.32 24.77
CA GLY A 162 -3.98 29.63 23.77
C GLY A 162 -2.82 28.65 23.82
N ASP A 163 -3.11 27.36 24.02
CA ASP A 163 -2.12 26.28 24.00
C ASP A 163 -2.01 25.57 22.64
N GLY A 164 -2.90 25.92 21.70
CA GLY A 164 -2.94 25.40 20.35
C GLY A 164 -4.09 24.42 20.11
N LEU A 165 -4.56 23.75 21.13
CA LEU A 165 -5.63 22.76 21.00
C LEU A 165 -7.01 23.44 20.94
N ASP A 166 -7.82 23.15 19.91
CA ASP A 166 -9.18 23.67 19.79
C ASP A 166 -10.05 23.29 21.00
N ASP A 167 -10.82 24.26 21.53
CA ASP A 167 -11.73 24.07 22.67
C ASP A 167 -12.65 22.82 22.56
N ARG A 168 -12.77 22.25 21.39
CA ARG A 168 -13.54 21.03 21.17
C ARG A 168 -12.86 19.80 21.72
N PHE A 169 -11.55 19.78 21.65
CA PHE A 169 -10.69 18.67 22.10
C PHE A 169 -10.08 18.93 23.44
N ASP A 170 -10.07 20.18 23.88
CA ASP A 170 -9.57 20.59 25.19
C ASP A 170 -10.66 20.57 26.26
N ASN A 171 -10.37 19.97 27.39
CA ASN A 171 -11.29 19.94 28.51
C ASN A 171 -10.87 20.85 29.69
N ASP A 172 -9.75 21.53 29.58
CA ASP A 172 -9.25 22.50 30.58
C ASP A 172 -8.90 23.85 29.97
N HIS A 173 -9.91 24.56 29.50
CA HIS A 173 -9.79 25.92 28.94
C HIS A 173 -9.26 26.98 29.92
N SER A 174 -8.65 26.59 31.01
CA SER A 174 -8.15 27.50 32.05
C SER A 174 -6.66 27.41 32.28
N SER A 175 -6.00 26.46 31.66
CA SER A 175 -4.58 26.23 31.83
C SER A 175 -3.73 27.26 31.11
N ALA A 176 -2.60 27.58 31.68
CA ALA A 176 -1.60 28.33 30.97
C ALA A 176 -0.93 27.42 29.94
N LYS A 177 -0.51 28.01 28.81
CA LYS A 177 0.22 27.32 27.75
C LYS A 177 1.23 26.31 28.33
N GLY A 178 1.24 25.15 27.74
CA GLY A 178 2.27 24.16 27.97
C GLY A 178 2.08 23.28 29.20
N THR A 179 0.92 23.26 29.84
CA THR A 179 0.84 22.53 31.10
C THR A 179 -0.19 21.45 31.16
N SER A 180 -0.92 21.07 30.13
CA SER A 180 -1.74 19.95 30.56
C SER A 180 -3.18 19.80 30.17
N SER A 181 -3.68 20.57 29.23
CA SER A 181 -5.10 20.39 28.96
C SER A 181 -5.44 18.97 28.57
N TYR A 182 -4.61 18.34 27.81
CA TYR A 182 -4.81 16.92 27.51
C TYR A 182 -4.18 15.97 28.56
N MET A 183 -3.21 16.42 29.34
CA MET A 183 -2.60 15.62 30.42
C MET A 183 -3.48 15.55 31.67
N GLY A 184 -4.31 16.54 31.89
CA GLY A 184 -5.28 16.59 33.01
C GLY A 184 -6.29 15.45 33.03
N ASN A 185 -6.51 14.77 31.92
CA ASN A 185 -7.36 13.59 31.81
C ASN A 185 -6.65 12.25 32.03
N GLY A 186 -5.39 12.27 32.44
CA GLY A 186 -4.64 11.05 32.70
C GLY A 186 -4.34 10.22 31.47
N GLY A 187 -4.25 10.87 30.31
CA GLY A 187 -3.79 10.25 29.08
C GLY A 187 -4.53 8.98 28.70
N SER A 188 -5.85 8.96 28.87
CA SER A 188 -6.63 7.79 28.46
C SER A 188 -6.77 7.76 26.96
N ILE A 189 -5.86 7.13 26.30
CA ILE A 189 -5.96 6.74 24.88
C ILE A 189 -6.90 5.56 24.81
N THR A 190 -8.17 5.76 25.05
CA THR A 190 -9.20 4.72 24.91
C THR A 190 -10.44 5.34 24.35
N GLY A 191 -10.75 4.93 23.16
CA GLY A 191 -11.87 5.19 22.34
C GLY A 191 -13.17 5.73 22.90
N ASP A 192 -13.17 6.93 23.46
CA ASP A 192 -14.39 7.53 23.98
C ASP A 192 -14.23 9.04 24.12
N ALA A 193 -14.34 9.77 23.02
CA ALA A 193 -14.33 11.21 23.03
C ALA A 193 -15.73 11.73 23.40
N SER A 194 -15.89 12.23 24.61
CA SER A 194 -16.96 13.17 24.90
C SER A 194 -16.54 14.55 24.39
N PRO A 195 -17.43 15.40 23.87
CA PRO A 195 -17.10 16.77 23.53
C PRO A 195 -16.36 17.45 24.71
N GLY A 196 -15.18 18.01 24.45
CA GLY A 196 -14.32 18.57 25.49
C GLY A 196 -13.50 17.54 26.30
N SER A 197 -13.24 16.39 25.75
CA SER A 197 -12.33 15.38 26.32
C SER A 197 -11.41 14.90 25.23
N ILE A 198 -10.12 15.00 25.45
CA ILE A 198 -9.13 14.41 24.55
C ILE A 198 -9.20 12.90 24.71
N THR A 199 -9.79 12.28 23.76
CA THR A 199 -9.79 10.84 23.67
C THR A 199 -9.43 10.44 22.25
N VAL A 200 -8.25 9.97 22.11
CA VAL A 200 -7.76 9.44 20.85
C VAL A 200 -8.26 8.01 20.73
N VAL A 201 -9.00 7.73 19.71
CA VAL A 201 -9.55 6.40 19.47
C VAL A 201 -8.41 5.42 19.23
N GLN A 202 -8.37 4.39 20.03
CA GLN A 202 -7.52 3.25 19.75
C GLN A 202 -8.34 2.20 19.02
N HIS A 203 -7.86 1.81 17.84
CA HIS A 203 -8.52 0.82 17.01
C HIS A 203 -8.86 -0.45 17.80
N THR A 204 -10.13 -0.77 17.91
CA THR A 204 -10.59 -2.11 18.27
C THR A 204 -10.76 -2.89 16.97
N PRO A 205 -9.97 -3.99 16.73
CA PRO A 205 -10.07 -4.73 15.49
C PRO A 205 -11.51 -5.14 15.22
N VAL A 206 -12.15 -4.53 14.23
CA VAL A 206 -13.42 -5.02 13.71
C VAL A 206 -13.12 -6.25 12.87
N PRO A 207 -13.75 -7.43 13.12
CA PRO A 207 -13.48 -8.61 12.33
C PRO A 207 -13.75 -8.35 10.85
N GLY A 208 -12.68 -8.25 10.04
CA GLY A 208 -12.77 -8.09 8.60
C GLY A 208 -12.15 -6.81 8.02
N ASP A 209 -11.68 -5.87 8.84
CA ASP A 209 -11.06 -4.64 8.38
C ASP A 209 -9.62 -4.79 7.88
N GLY A 210 -9.00 -5.94 8.09
CA GLY A 210 -7.58 -6.15 7.72
C GLY A 210 -6.62 -5.34 8.58
N GLY A 211 -7.14 -4.71 9.64
CA GLY A 211 -6.54 -3.66 10.39
C GLY A 211 -5.29 -4.01 11.18
N CYS A 212 -4.66 -3.00 11.68
CA CYS A 212 -3.49 -3.00 12.51
C CYS A 212 -3.89 -3.24 13.97
N PRO A 213 -3.94 -4.46 14.48
CA PRO A 213 -4.55 -4.77 15.80
C PRO A 213 -3.81 -4.14 16.98
N THR A 214 -2.71 -3.45 16.73
CA THR A 214 -1.84 -2.83 17.74
C THR A 214 -1.46 -1.40 17.41
N GLU A 215 -1.95 -0.85 16.31
CA GLU A 215 -1.70 0.52 15.90
C GLU A 215 -2.92 1.41 16.14
N ARG A 216 -2.73 2.72 16.18
CA ARG A 216 -3.79 3.71 16.31
C ARG A 216 -4.48 3.90 14.98
N ASP A 217 -5.76 4.33 15.01
CA ASP A 217 -6.58 4.38 13.80
C ASP A 217 -5.99 5.30 12.72
N TRP A 218 -5.47 6.46 13.08
CA TRP A 218 -4.84 7.40 12.14
C TRP A 218 -3.45 6.98 11.63
N ARG A 219 -2.86 5.92 12.17
CA ARG A 219 -1.61 5.28 11.70
C ARG A 219 -1.84 3.95 11.05
N CYS A 220 -3.03 3.50 11.14
CA CYS A 220 -3.39 2.27 10.51
C CYS A 220 -3.83 2.59 9.11
N LEU A 221 -3.00 2.32 8.11
CA LEU A 221 -3.51 2.20 6.75
C LEU A 221 -4.81 1.44 6.85
N SER A 222 -5.89 2.14 7.21
CA SER A 222 -7.16 1.47 7.25
C SER A 222 -7.38 1.03 5.83
N TYR A 223 -7.24 -0.26 5.63
CA TYR A 223 -7.90 -0.90 4.53
C TYR A 223 -9.41 -0.78 4.82
N VAL A 224 -9.90 0.47 4.90
CA VAL A 224 -11.28 0.70 4.49
C VAL A 224 -11.31 -0.06 3.19
N LEU A 225 -12.11 -1.07 3.09
CA LEU A 225 -12.18 -1.98 1.94
C LEU A 225 -12.39 -1.13 0.68
N ASN A 226 -11.31 -0.45 0.31
CA ASN A 226 -11.21 0.31 -0.92
C ASN A 226 -11.44 -0.72 -1.99
N CYS A 227 -12.40 -0.59 -2.75
CA CYS A 227 -12.85 -1.40 -3.84
C CYS A 227 -11.96 -2.64 -4.13
N GLN A 228 -12.03 -3.66 -3.27
CA GLN A 228 -11.20 -4.85 -3.42
C GLN A 228 -11.57 -5.57 -4.72
N VAL A 229 -10.59 -5.75 -5.59
CA VAL A 229 -10.75 -6.60 -6.77
C VAL A 229 -10.69 -8.06 -6.33
N ILE A 230 -11.87 -8.70 -6.18
CA ILE A 230 -11.98 -10.11 -5.78
C ILE A 230 -11.51 -11.04 -6.87
N SER A 231 -11.80 -10.69 -8.12
CA SER A 231 -11.36 -11.46 -9.29
C SER A 231 -11.06 -10.53 -10.45
N PHE A 232 -10.00 -10.84 -11.21
CA PHE A 232 -9.71 -10.19 -12.47
C PHE A 232 -9.21 -11.26 -13.45
N ASN A 233 -9.95 -11.48 -14.54
CA ASN A 233 -9.68 -12.53 -15.50
C ASN A 233 -9.61 -11.96 -16.92
N ALA A 234 -8.85 -12.65 -17.76
CA ALA A 234 -8.72 -12.33 -19.18
C ALA A 234 -8.83 -13.60 -20.00
N ASN A 235 -9.79 -13.63 -20.91
CA ASN A 235 -10.09 -14.78 -21.78
C ASN A 235 -9.96 -14.38 -23.26
N LEU A 236 -8.98 -14.96 -23.95
CA LEU A 236 -8.76 -14.70 -25.37
C LEU A 236 -9.67 -15.56 -26.25
N HIS A 237 -10.39 -14.92 -27.15
CA HIS A 237 -11.20 -15.56 -28.16
C HIS A 237 -11.07 -14.83 -29.52
N ASN A 238 -10.47 -15.46 -30.50
CA ASN A 238 -10.31 -14.89 -31.87
C ASN A 238 -9.75 -13.45 -31.86
N GLU A 239 -8.59 -13.21 -31.25
CA GLU A 239 -7.95 -11.90 -31.09
C GLU A 239 -8.75 -10.87 -30.29
N GLN A 240 -9.88 -11.23 -29.71
CA GLN A 240 -10.58 -10.44 -28.71
C GLN A 240 -10.33 -11.02 -27.32
N VAL A 241 -9.96 -10.16 -26.38
CA VAL A 241 -9.81 -10.51 -24.98
C VAL A 241 -11.02 -10.00 -24.22
N LEU A 242 -11.80 -10.93 -23.67
CA LEU A 242 -12.82 -10.59 -22.71
C LEU A 242 -12.15 -10.48 -21.34
N LEU A 243 -12.21 -9.28 -20.78
CA LEU A 243 -11.77 -8.96 -19.42
C LEU A 243 -13.00 -8.93 -18.54
N ASP A 244 -12.99 -9.69 -17.47
CA ASP A 244 -14.04 -9.71 -16.47
C ASP A 244 -13.45 -9.58 -15.07
N TRP A 245 -14.10 -8.79 -14.23
CA TRP A 245 -13.70 -8.64 -12.83
C TRP A 245 -14.89 -8.48 -11.91
N SER A 246 -14.66 -8.81 -10.66
CA SER A 246 -15.60 -8.55 -9.59
C SER A 246 -14.91 -7.80 -8.47
N THR A 247 -15.66 -6.91 -7.84
CA THR A 247 -15.18 -6.07 -6.76
C THR A 247 -16.14 -6.12 -5.58
N LEU A 248 -15.58 -5.92 -4.39
CA LEU A 248 -16.31 -5.58 -3.18
C LEU A 248 -15.76 -4.24 -2.73
N CYS A 249 -16.60 -3.21 -2.72
CA CYS A 249 -16.18 -1.85 -2.41
C CYS A 249 -16.91 -1.37 -1.17
N ALA A 250 -16.19 -0.85 -0.20
CA ALA A 250 -16.77 -0.16 0.96
C ALA A 250 -17.16 1.27 0.60
N GLN A 251 -16.40 1.93 -0.29
CA GLN A 251 -16.74 3.21 -0.89
C GLN A 251 -17.15 3.05 -2.34
N GLU A 252 -17.96 3.96 -2.87
CA GLU A 252 -18.39 3.90 -4.26
C GLU A 252 -17.20 4.13 -5.22
N ALA A 253 -16.99 3.19 -6.11
CA ALA A 253 -16.02 3.37 -7.19
C ALA A 253 -16.61 4.34 -8.23
N ASP A 254 -15.89 5.41 -8.56
CA ASP A 254 -16.28 6.30 -9.66
C ASP A 254 -16.14 5.56 -10.99
N HIS A 255 -14.96 4.98 -11.25
CA HIS A 255 -14.74 4.20 -12.45
C HIS A 255 -13.53 3.25 -12.33
N PHE A 256 -13.45 2.32 -13.28
CA PHE A 256 -12.31 1.44 -13.46
C PHE A 256 -11.62 1.75 -14.78
N ILE A 257 -10.29 1.79 -14.76
CA ILE A 257 -9.47 1.95 -15.95
C ILE A 257 -8.80 0.61 -16.23
N VAL A 258 -9.03 0.07 -17.41
CA VAL A 258 -8.33 -1.13 -17.86
C VAL A 258 -7.07 -0.72 -18.59
N LEU A 259 -5.95 -1.20 -18.09
CA LEU A 259 -4.62 -0.92 -18.60
C LEU A 259 -4.07 -2.14 -19.32
N ARG A 260 -3.40 -1.92 -20.46
CA ARG A 260 -2.71 -2.98 -21.23
C ARG A 260 -1.24 -2.64 -21.41
N SER A 261 -0.40 -3.68 -21.36
CA SER A 261 1.03 -3.63 -21.68
C SER A 261 1.45 -4.82 -22.55
N THR A 262 2.53 -4.66 -23.32
CA THR A 262 3.20 -5.75 -24.04
C THR A 262 4.56 -6.13 -23.44
N ASP A 263 5.06 -5.33 -22.50
CA ASP A 263 6.39 -5.45 -21.87
C ASP A 263 6.37 -5.57 -20.35
N LYS A 264 5.20 -5.46 -19.70
CA LYS A 264 4.98 -5.37 -18.24
C LYS A 264 5.46 -4.08 -17.58
N ILE A 265 5.94 -3.12 -18.34
CA ILE A 265 6.55 -1.89 -17.79
C ILE A 265 5.67 -0.70 -18.19
N SER A 266 5.36 -0.60 -19.48
CA SER A 266 4.60 0.52 -20.03
C SER A 266 3.14 0.12 -20.21
N PHE A 267 2.28 0.67 -19.37
CA PHE A 267 0.85 0.42 -19.42
C PHE A 267 0.12 1.58 -20.09
N THR A 268 -0.86 1.27 -20.93
CA THR A 268 -1.73 2.24 -21.61
C THR A 268 -3.19 1.94 -21.34
N GLU A 269 -3.98 2.98 -21.09
CA GLU A 269 -5.43 2.87 -20.93
C GLU A 269 -6.06 2.36 -22.24
N ILE A 270 -6.90 1.33 -22.14
CA ILE A 270 -7.62 0.74 -23.27
C ILE A 270 -9.14 0.81 -23.09
N ALA A 271 -9.62 0.92 -21.86
CA ALA A 271 -11.03 1.06 -21.57
C ALA A 271 -11.22 1.75 -20.21
N ARG A 272 -12.35 2.45 -20.10
CA ARG A 272 -12.85 3.04 -18.85
C ARG A 272 -14.27 2.58 -18.62
N VAL A 273 -14.54 2.01 -17.44
CA VAL A 273 -15.84 1.42 -17.11
C VAL A 273 -16.37 2.11 -15.86
N PRO A 274 -17.53 2.78 -15.89
CA PRO A 274 -18.12 3.42 -14.73
C PRO A 274 -18.34 2.45 -13.59
N GLY A 275 -18.13 2.91 -12.35
CA GLY A 275 -18.47 2.18 -11.16
C GLY A 275 -19.99 2.01 -11.03
N LYS A 276 -20.41 0.94 -10.39
CA LYS A 276 -21.80 0.74 -10.00
C LYS A 276 -21.99 1.26 -8.60
N LYS A 277 -23.12 1.90 -8.38
CA LYS A 277 -23.51 2.36 -7.04
C LYS A 277 -23.85 1.17 -6.15
N GLY A 278 -23.50 1.29 -4.89
CA GLY A 278 -23.71 0.29 -3.86
C GLY A 278 -22.42 -0.12 -3.18
N VAL A 279 -22.38 0.07 -1.88
CA VAL A 279 -21.27 -0.32 -1.00
C VAL A 279 -21.53 -1.69 -0.38
N ASN A 280 -20.46 -2.41 -0.04
CA ASN A 280 -20.53 -3.74 0.58
C ASN A 280 -21.29 -4.80 -0.23
N GLU A 281 -21.36 -4.62 -1.55
CA GLU A 281 -21.95 -5.57 -2.48
C GLU A 281 -20.94 -6.01 -3.54
N VAL A 282 -21.01 -7.29 -3.94
CA VAL A 282 -20.16 -7.79 -5.02
C VAL A 282 -20.68 -7.30 -6.36
N ASN A 283 -19.96 -6.42 -6.98
CA ASN A 283 -20.24 -5.89 -8.30
C ASN A 283 -19.38 -6.57 -9.36
N THR A 284 -19.96 -6.83 -10.55
CA THR A 284 -19.27 -7.45 -11.66
C THR A 284 -19.23 -6.51 -12.87
N TYR A 285 -18.10 -6.53 -13.59
CA TYR A 285 -17.80 -5.65 -14.71
C TYR A 285 -17.16 -6.43 -15.85
N GLN A 286 -17.22 -5.87 -17.04
CA GLN A 286 -16.60 -6.46 -18.23
C GLN A 286 -16.05 -5.36 -19.14
N ALA A 287 -14.96 -5.69 -19.85
CA ALA A 287 -14.42 -4.92 -20.97
C ALA A 287 -13.91 -5.85 -22.05
N ILE A 288 -13.83 -5.36 -23.29
CA ILE A 288 -13.30 -6.11 -24.43
C ILE A 288 -12.12 -5.36 -25.00
N ASP A 289 -11.00 -6.04 -25.16
CA ASP A 289 -9.83 -5.56 -25.89
C ASP A 289 -9.64 -6.29 -27.21
N ASN A 290 -9.23 -5.57 -28.25
CA ASN A 290 -8.97 -6.14 -29.56
C ASN A 290 -7.47 -6.11 -29.84
N LEU A 291 -6.87 -7.30 -29.95
CA LEU A 291 -5.44 -7.45 -30.17
C LEU A 291 -5.00 -7.44 -31.64
N ASN A 292 -5.89 -7.29 -32.64
CA ASN A 292 -5.54 -7.35 -34.06
C ASN A 292 -4.40 -6.39 -34.45
N THR A 293 -4.31 -5.23 -33.78
CA THR A 293 -3.29 -4.21 -34.04
C THR A 293 -2.13 -4.22 -33.08
N VAL A 294 -2.15 -5.14 -32.11
CA VAL A 294 -1.15 -5.21 -31.02
C VAL A 294 -0.05 -6.19 -31.39
N SER A 295 1.18 -5.77 -31.39
CA SER A 295 2.33 -6.65 -31.61
C SER A 295 2.69 -7.42 -30.35
N GLY A 296 3.17 -8.66 -30.49
CA GLY A 296 3.66 -9.50 -29.38
C GLY A 296 2.82 -10.74 -29.12
N ALA A 297 3.45 -11.73 -28.53
CA ALA A 297 2.84 -13.03 -28.22
C ALA A 297 2.07 -13.03 -26.89
N VAL A 298 2.29 -12.03 -26.04
CA VAL A 298 1.68 -11.91 -24.70
C VAL A 298 1.15 -10.49 -24.54
N ALA A 299 -0.06 -10.37 -24.06
CA ALA A 299 -0.62 -9.11 -23.56
C ALA A 299 -0.79 -9.21 -22.04
N TYR A 300 -0.41 -8.16 -21.34
CA TYR A 300 -0.54 -8.02 -19.89
C TYR A 300 -1.62 -7.00 -19.61
N TYR A 301 -2.40 -7.26 -18.59
CA TYR A 301 -3.48 -6.37 -18.15
C TYR A 301 -3.38 -6.07 -16.68
N GLN A 302 -3.72 -4.86 -16.34
CA GLN A 302 -3.85 -4.38 -14.97
C GLN A 302 -5.11 -3.52 -14.87
N LEU A 303 -5.81 -3.62 -13.77
CA LEU A 303 -6.98 -2.81 -13.50
C LEU A 303 -6.59 -1.70 -12.52
N LYS A 304 -7.04 -0.47 -12.79
CA LYS A 304 -6.96 0.65 -11.89
C LYS A 304 -8.37 0.99 -11.44
N SER A 305 -8.64 0.89 -10.15
CA SER A 305 -9.87 1.40 -9.53
C SER A 305 -9.66 2.87 -9.18
N VAL A 306 -10.64 3.70 -9.44
CA VAL A 306 -10.68 5.12 -9.05
C VAL A 306 -11.93 5.32 -8.21
N LEU A 307 -11.77 5.76 -6.99
CA LEU A 307 -12.87 6.02 -6.07
C LEU A 307 -13.46 7.43 -6.29
N GLU A 308 -14.65 7.71 -5.76
CA GLU A 308 -15.23 9.05 -5.82
C GLU A 308 -14.38 10.10 -5.09
N SER A 309 -13.58 9.68 -4.09
CA SER A 309 -12.57 10.51 -3.43
C SER A 309 -11.37 10.89 -4.32
N GLY A 310 -11.25 10.28 -5.50
CA GLY A 310 -10.11 10.45 -6.40
C GLY A 310 -8.95 9.48 -6.16
N ARG A 311 -9.00 8.70 -5.09
CA ARG A 311 -7.97 7.70 -4.78
C ARG A 311 -7.90 6.61 -5.85
N GLU A 312 -6.69 6.15 -6.16
CA GLU A 312 -6.41 5.17 -7.20
C GLU A 312 -5.77 3.89 -6.60
N GLN A 313 -6.25 2.74 -7.01
CA GLN A 313 -5.69 1.44 -6.61
C GLN A 313 -5.44 0.55 -7.83
N LEU A 314 -4.30 -0.14 -7.86
CA LEU A 314 -3.92 -1.06 -8.93
C LEU A 314 -4.13 -2.52 -8.50
N SER A 315 -4.67 -3.32 -9.41
CA SER A 315 -4.76 -4.78 -9.24
C SER A 315 -3.43 -5.48 -9.51
N ASN A 316 -3.38 -6.77 -9.22
CA ASN A 316 -2.35 -7.65 -9.75
C ASN A 316 -2.37 -7.66 -11.29
N ILE A 317 -1.18 -7.87 -11.89
CA ILE A 317 -1.04 -8.00 -13.35
C ILE A 317 -1.41 -9.41 -13.78
N ILE A 318 -2.33 -9.52 -14.72
CA ILE A 318 -2.69 -10.78 -15.38
C ILE A 318 -2.18 -10.79 -16.83
N SER A 319 -2.14 -11.95 -17.47
CA SER A 319 -1.63 -12.05 -18.84
C SER A 319 -2.41 -13.03 -19.70
N VAL A 320 -2.51 -12.72 -20.96
CA VAL A 320 -3.05 -13.60 -22.02
C VAL A 320 -1.95 -13.88 -23.02
N ARG A 321 -1.81 -15.13 -23.38
CA ARG A 321 -0.89 -15.53 -24.46
C ARG A 321 -1.69 -15.83 -25.71
N ARG A 322 -1.35 -15.17 -26.82
CA ARG A 322 -1.83 -15.55 -28.14
C ARG A 322 -1.35 -16.95 -28.50
N ALA A 323 -2.25 -17.79 -28.95
CA ALA A 323 -1.82 -18.98 -29.67
C ALA A 323 -1.14 -18.48 -30.96
N ASN A 324 0.18 -18.64 -31.06
CA ASN A 324 0.83 -18.44 -32.34
C ASN A 324 0.12 -19.32 -33.36
N GLU A 325 -0.45 -18.76 -34.42
CA GLU A 325 -0.96 -19.56 -35.55
C GLU A 325 0.14 -20.46 -36.16
N ASN A 326 1.39 -20.08 -35.93
CA ASN A 326 2.59 -20.84 -36.29
C ASN A 326 3.06 -21.83 -35.23
N SER A 327 2.45 -21.86 -34.04
CA SER A 327 2.80 -22.88 -33.05
C SER A 327 2.17 -24.21 -33.48
N PRO A 328 2.98 -25.24 -33.65
CA PRO A 328 2.45 -26.53 -34.07
C PRO A 328 1.51 -27.08 -33.00
N THR A 329 0.24 -27.16 -33.32
CA THR A 329 -0.72 -27.83 -32.44
C THR A 329 -0.44 -29.30 -32.47
N VAL A 330 -0.01 -29.89 -31.38
CA VAL A 330 0.29 -31.33 -31.26
C VAL A 330 -0.71 -31.98 -30.31
N GLN A 331 -1.49 -32.91 -30.83
CA GLN A 331 -2.45 -33.72 -30.07
C GLN A 331 -2.09 -35.20 -30.20
N ILE A 332 -2.26 -35.94 -29.12
CA ILE A 332 -2.00 -37.38 -29.02
C ILE A 332 -3.35 -38.09 -28.81
N PHE A 333 -3.60 -39.12 -29.59
CA PHE A 333 -4.80 -39.94 -29.43
C PHE A 333 -4.56 -41.39 -29.92
N PRO A 334 -5.26 -42.36 -29.34
CA PRO A 334 -5.90 -42.23 -28.04
C PRO A 334 -4.90 -42.02 -26.92
N ASN A 335 -5.34 -41.49 -25.80
CA ASN A 335 -4.53 -41.44 -24.57
C ASN A 335 -5.41 -41.83 -23.39
N PRO A 336 -5.22 -43.00 -22.77
CA PRO A 336 -4.10 -43.94 -22.93
C PRO A 336 -4.00 -44.58 -24.32
N VAL A 337 -2.75 -44.87 -24.71
CA VAL A 337 -2.40 -45.58 -25.94
C VAL A 337 -2.49 -47.09 -25.68
N ASN A 338 -3.20 -47.84 -26.52
CA ASN A 338 -3.26 -49.29 -26.44
C ASN A 338 -2.32 -49.94 -27.46
N ASP A 339 -2.66 -49.83 -28.77
CA ASP A 339 -1.95 -50.52 -29.85
C ASP A 339 -1.04 -49.60 -30.65
N GLN A 340 -1.50 -48.42 -30.98
CA GLN A 340 -0.81 -47.45 -31.81
C GLN A 340 -0.93 -46.05 -31.27
N LEU A 341 0.14 -45.31 -31.37
CA LEU A 341 0.19 -43.88 -31.01
C LEU A 341 -0.11 -43.07 -32.28
N GLN A 342 -1.16 -42.28 -32.26
CA GLN A 342 -1.45 -41.30 -33.29
C GLN A 342 -1.17 -39.89 -32.81
N VAL A 343 -0.50 -39.11 -33.62
CA VAL A 343 -0.09 -37.74 -33.31
C VAL A 343 -0.61 -36.81 -34.42
N ALA A 344 -1.60 -35.99 -34.10
CA ALA A 344 -2.02 -34.94 -35.00
C ALA A 344 -1.12 -33.71 -34.82
N VAL A 345 -0.57 -33.24 -35.91
CA VAL A 345 0.32 -32.06 -35.95
C VAL A 345 -0.17 -31.10 -37.01
N ARG A 346 -0.48 -29.85 -36.63
CA ARG A 346 -0.73 -28.78 -37.59
C ARG A 346 0.61 -28.11 -37.95
N SER A 347 0.89 -28.01 -39.25
CA SER A 347 2.08 -27.34 -39.75
C SER A 347 1.69 -26.19 -40.69
N ALA A 348 2.38 -25.06 -40.59
CA ALA A 348 2.17 -23.90 -41.46
C ALA A 348 2.76 -24.12 -42.87
N GLY A 349 3.73 -25.00 -42.98
CA GLY A 349 4.44 -25.25 -44.25
C GLY A 349 5.04 -26.64 -44.35
N ILE A 350 5.71 -26.92 -45.47
CA ILE A 350 6.48 -28.18 -45.63
C ILE A 350 7.72 -28.10 -44.79
N GLN A 351 7.85 -29.02 -43.81
CA GLN A 351 9.02 -29.06 -42.95
C GLN A 351 9.35 -30.48 -42.47
N LYS A 352 10.62 -30.70 -42.11
CA LYS A 352 11.03 -31.95 -41.45
C LYS A 352 10.84 -31.78 -39.94
N VAL A 353 10.32 -32.80 -39.29
CA VAL A 353 10.18 -32.89 -37.85
C VAL A 353 10.91 -34.13 -37.34
N GLN A 354 11.66 -33.97 -36.27
CA GLN A 354 12.17 -35.11 -35.51
C GLN A 354 11.20 -35.43 -34.36
N VAL A 355 10.74 -36.67 -34.33
CA VAL A 355 9.81 -37.15 -33.28
C VAL A 355 10.54 -38.15 -32.42
N ARG A 356 10.50 -37.95 -31.10
CA ARG A 356 11.11 -38.84 -30.13
C ARG A 356 10.09 -39.32 -29.14
N ILE A 357 10.16 -40.60 -28.77
CA ILE A 357 9.43 -41.18 -27.65
C ILE A 357 10.45 -41.35 -26.52
N VAL A 358 10.18 -40.73 -25.39
CA VAL A 358 11.06 -40.61 -24.24
C VAL A 358 10.39 -41.24 -23.04
N ALA A 359 11.11 -42.06 -22.31
CA ALA A 359 10.64 -42.62 -21.04
C ALA A 359 10.65 -41.59 -19.93
N ALA A 360 9.96 -41.88 -18.80
CA ALA A 360 9.84 -40.97 -17.67
C ALA A 360 11.21 -40.61 -17.03
N ASN A 361 12.23 -41.42 -17.22
CA ASN A 361 13.61 -41.16 -16.76
C ASN A 361 14.45 -40.34 -17.77
N GLY A 362 13.84 -39.85 -18.86
CA GLY A 362 14.52 -39.03 -19.87
C GLY A 362 15.23 -39.81 -20.99
N LEU A 363 15.22 -41.16 -20.95
CA LEU A 363 15.85 -41.98 -21.97
C LEU A 363 15.03 -41.96 -23.28
N THR A 364 15.63 -41.59 -24.39
CA THR A 364 15.00 -41.68 -25.72
C THR A 364 14.89 -43.16 -26.15
N LEU A 365 13.67 -43.64 -26.30
CA LEU A 365 13.38 -45.02 -26.67
C LEU A 365 13.25 -45.21 -28.17
N ARG A 366 12.70 -44.21 -28.84
CA ARG A 366 12.50 -44.24 -30.30
C ARG A 366 12.75 -42.85 -30.87
N SER A 367 13.21 -42.75 -32.10
CA SER A 367 13.37 -41.51 -32.82
C SER A 367 13.03 -41.71 -34.30
N TYR A 368 12.23 -40.80 -34.82
CA TYR A 368 11.75 -40.78 -36.22
C TYR A 368 12.00 -39.43 -36.84
N THR A 369 12.15 -39.41 -38.18
CA THR A 369 12.19 -38.17 -38.93
C THR A 369 11.03 -38.20 -39.93
N GLU A 370 10.11 -37.27 -39.80
CA GLU A 370 8.91 -37.17 -40.60
C GLU A 370 8.91 -35.90 -41.45
N ARG A 371 8.10 -35.90 -42.47
CA ARG A 371 7.87 -34.71 -43.31
C ARG A 371 6.43 -34.27 -43.13
N LEU A 372 6.24 -33.06 -42.64
CA LEU A 372 4.92 -32.46 -42.49
C LEU A 372 4.57 -31.67 -43.75
N MET A 373 3.31 -31.76 -44.13
CA MET A 373 2.69 -30.92 -45.15
C MET A 373 1.92 -29.76 -44.54
N PRO A 374 1.64 -28.67 -45.26
CA PRO A 374 0.80 -27.61 -44.77
C PRO A 374 -0.59 -28.13 -44.32
N GLY A 375 -1.07 -27.68 -43.19
CA GLY A 375 -2.33 -28.13 -42.60
C GLY A 375 -2.17 -29.24 -41.60
N TYR A 376 -3.18 -30.10 -41.45
CA TYR A 376 -3.19 -31.19 -40.49
C TYR A 376 -2.48 -32.44 -41.03
N ASN A 377 -1.58 -33.00 -40.25
CA ASN A 377 -0.88 -34.24 -40.47
C ASN A 377 -1.19 -35.21 -39.34
N VAL A 378 -1.39 -36.49 -39.66
CA VAL A 378 -1.51 -37.55 -38.65
C VAL A 378 -0.37 -38.53 -38.81
N LEU A 379 0.51 -38.57 -37.81
CA LEU A 379 1.63 -39.50 -37.74
C LEU A 379 1.21 -40.71 -36.89
N THR A 380 1.52 -41.94 -37.37
CA THR A 380 1.10 -43.16 -36.67
C THR A 380 2.32 -44.02 -36.35
N TYR A 381 2.45 -44.42 -35.08
CA TYR A 381 3.54 -45.24 -34.58
C TYR A 381 3.03 -46.53 -33.96
N HIS A 382 3.39 -47.67 -34.51
CA HIS A 382 2.98 -48.99 -34.06
C HIS A 382 3.95 -49.62 -33.06
N GLU A 383 5.18 -49.11 -32.98
CA GLU A 383 6.23 -49.62 -32.10
C GLU A 383 5.94 -49.41 -30.61
N THR A 384 4.92 -48.61 -30.28
CA THR A 384 4.39 -48.51 -28.93
C THR A 384 3.88 -49.83 -28.34
N ARG A 385 3.53 -50.77 -29.22
CA ARG A 385 3.19 -52.18 -28.83
C ARG A 385 4.30 -52.86 -28.04
N SER A 386 5.55 -52.55 -28.28
CA SER A 386 6.71 -53.15 -27.57
C SER A 386 7.03 -52.50 -26.26
N LEU A 387 6.44 -51.34 -25.95
CA LEU A 387 6.71 -50.59 -24.71
C LEU A 387 5.83 -51.07 -23.58
N PRO A 388 6.31 -51.17 -22.34
CA PRO A 388 5.51 -51.56 -21.17
C PRO A 388 4.47 -50.53 -20.81
N ASN A 389 3.48 -50.90 -19.96
CA ASN A 389 2.54 -49.92 -19.38
C ASN A 389 3.31 -48.87 -18.58
N GLY A 390 2.93 -47.60 -18.76
CA GLY A 390 3.62 -46.51 -18.10
C GLY A 390 3.39 -45.14 -18.71
N ILE A 391 4.12 -44.15 -18.16
CA ILE A 391 4.09 -42.77 -18.61
C ILE A 391 5.28 -42.50 -19.52
N TYR A 392 4.98 -41.86 -20.65
CA TYR A 392 5.95 -41.49 -21.67
C TYR A 392 5.77 -40.05 -22.11
N TYR A 393 6.77 -39.51 -22.77
CA TYR A 393 6.76 -38.18 -23.36
C TYR A 393 7.05 -38.26 -24.86
N LEU A 394 6.19 -37.63 -25.63
CA LEU A 394 6.43 -37.37 -27.04
C LEU A 394 7.12 -36.02 -27.19
N GLN A 395 8.26 -36.00 -27.84
CA GLN A 395 8.99 -34.78 -28.19
C GLN A 395 9.01 -34.60 -29.70
N LEU A 396 8.53 -33.43 -30.15
CA LEU A 396 8.62 -33.03 -31.55
C LEU A 396 9.59 -31.84 -31.67
N ILE A 397 10.60 -31.96 -32.48
CA ILE A 397 11.57 -30.91 -32.80
C ILE A 397 11.25 -30.37 -34.19
N LEU A 398 10.74 -29.14 -34.23
CA LEU A 398 10.30 -28.42 -35.42
C LEU A 398 11.20 -27.18 -35.63
N GLY A 399 12.27 -27.34 -36.38
CA GLY A 399 13.33 -26.31 -36.43
C GLY A 399 13.98 -26.15 -35.05
N GLU A 400 13.90 -24.95 -34.48
CA GLU A 400 14.43 -24.67 -33.15
C GLU A 400 13.41 -24.89 -31.99
N GLN A 401 12.16 -25.20 -32.32
CA GLN A 401 11.12 -25.40 -31.33
C GLN A 401 11.02 -26.85 -30.88
N LEU A 402 11.02 -27.07 -29.55
CA LEU A 402 10.76 -28.37 -28.93
C LEU A 402 9.36 -28.37 -28.32
N VAL A 403 8.49 -29.22 -28.82
CA VAL A 403 7.14 -29.45 -28.25
C VAL A 403 7.14 -30.78 -27.53
N THR A 404 6.82 -30.81 -26.25
CA THR A 404 6.69 -32.02 -25.42
C THR A 404 5.25 -32.26 -25.01
N ARG A 405 4.78 -33.53 -25.15
CA ARG A 405 3.46 -33.95 -24.72
C ARG A 405 3.56 -35.25 -23.92
N LYS A 406 2.88 -35.31 -22.78
CA LYS A 406 2.77 -36.51 -21.96
C LYS A 406 1.71 -37.44 -22.50
N PHE A 407 1.97 -38.74 -22.52
CA PHE A 407 0.95 -39.77 -22.79
C PHE A 407 1.20 -41.02 -21.91
N SER A 408 0.19 -41.87 -21.82
CA SER A 408 0.29 -43.12 -21.09
C SER A 408 0.02 -44.30 -22.01
N ILE A 409 0.68 -45.41 -21.75
CA ILE A 409 0.41 -46.71 -22.39
C ILE A 409 -0.30 -47.60 -21.38
N LEU A 410 -1.43 -48.16 -21.78
CA LEU A 410 -2.20 -49.11 -21.00
C LEU A 410 -2.67 -50.23 -21.94
N LYS A 411 -2.23 -51.45 -21.67
CA LYS A 411 -2.56 -52.67 -22.45
C LYS A 411 -3.47 -53.56 -21.61
#